data_a9c62b68ac06777400032163e1eaa4fa
#
_entry.id   a9c62b68ac06777400032163e1eaa4fa
#
_cell.length_a   1.000
_cell.length_b   1.000
_cell.length_c   1.000
_cell.angle_alpha   90.00
_cell.angle_beta   90.00
_cell.angle_gamma   90.00
#
_symmetry.space_group_name_H-M   'P 1'
#
loop_
_entity.id
_entity.type
_entity.pdbx_description
1 polymer ?
#
loop_
_entity_poly.entity_id
_entity_poly.type
_entity_poly.pdbx_seq_one_letter_code
_entity_poly.pdbx_strand_id
1 'polypeptide(L)'
;VAEDEALIRLDLVELLEEEGYEVVGQAADGEAAIELARELDPDLVVMDIKMPKMDGLTAAQVIAEERIAPVVMLTAFSQRELVEKAREVGAMAYVVKPFDASDVVPAIEIAIARYAEIRAVEAEVEDLAERLASRKAVDQAKALLQTGLGMSEPEAFRFIQKTAMDMRKSMREVADGIIAEAGKSPARKSRAKS
;
A
#
# COMPACT_ATOMS: atom_id res chain seq x y z
N VAL A 1 18.86 -5.71 6.73
CA VAL A 1 19.04 -6.83 7.69
C VAL A 1 18.82 -6.32 9.10
N ALA A 2 17.95 -7.00 9.88
CA ALA A 2 17.70 -6.70 11.29
C ALA A 2 17.91 -7.95 12.15
N GLU A 3 18.93 -7.92 13.02
CA GLU A 3 19.40 -9.05 13.85
C GLU A 3 20.18 -8.49 15.02
N ASP A 4 19.86 -8.85 16.25
CA ASP A 4 20.54 -8.30 17.42
C ASP A 4 21.89 -8.95 17.71
N GLU A 5 22.05 -10.23 17.37
CA GLU A 5 23.32 -10.94 17.51
C GLU A 5 24.30 -10.52 16.42
N ALA A 6 25.34 -9.77 16.79
CA ALA A 6 26.29 -9.17 15.83
C ALA A 6 26.98 -10.19 14.91
N LEU A 7 27.28 -11.41 15.42
CA LEU A 7 27.90 -12.46 14.62
C LEU A 7 26.94 -13.03 13.58
N ILE A 8 25.71 -13.33 13.98
CA ILE A 8 24.67 -13.82 13.06
C ILE A 8 24.37 -12.77 12.00
N ARG A 9 24.30 -11.48 12.41
CA ARG A 9 24.09 -10.38 11.46
C ARG A 9 25.21 -10.29 10.43
N LEU A 10 26.48 -10.42 10.88
CA LEU A 10 27.62 -10.38 9.97
C LEU A 10 27.60 -11.57 8.99
N ASP A 11 27.40 -12.79 9.47
CA ASP A 11 27.31 -13.99 8.64
C ASP A 11 26.18 -13.86 7.60
N LEU A 12 25.02 -13.30 7.99
CA LEU A 12 23.90 -13.08 7.09
C LEU A 12 24.23 -12.03 6.01
N VAL A 13 24.92 -10.95 6.40
CA VAL A 13 25.34 -9.92 5.44
C VAL A 13 26.33 -10.50 4.43
N GLU A 14 27.35 -11.24 4.87
CA GLU A 14 28.32 -11.91 3.99
C GLU A 14 27.62 -12.88 3.03
N LEU A 15 26.70 -13.72 3.54
CA LEU A 15 25.91 -14.65 2.74
C LEU A 15 25.11 -13.92 1.65
N LEU A 16 24.41 -12.83 2.01
CA LEU A 16 23.60 -12.07 1.06
C LEU A 16 24.46 -11.38 -0.03
N GLU A 17 25.61 -10.81 0.37
CA GLU A 17 26.53 -10.17 -0.57
C GLU A 17 27.18 -11.18 -1.52
N GLU A 18 27.54 -12.39 -1.04
CA GLU A 18 28.04 -13.48 -1.87
C GLU A 18 27.02 -13.96 -2.92
N GLU A 19 25.73 -13.92 -2.57
CA GLU A 19 24.62 -14.27 -3.48
C GLU A 19 24.19 -13.09 -4.39
N GLY A 20 24.89 -11.95 -4.30
CA GLY A 20 24.71 -10.79 -5.18
C GLY A 20 23.66 -9.78 -4.72
N TYR A 21 23.18 -9.86 -3.48
CA TYR A 21 22.32 -8.83 -2.89
C TYR A 21 23.16 -7.69 -2.31
N GLU A 22 22.65 -6.46 -2.41
CA GLU A 22 23.25 -5.28 -1.77
C GLU A 22 22.59 -5.05 -0.40
N VAL A 23 23.36 -5.13 0.68
CA VAL A 23 22.88 -4.86 2.03
C VAL A 23 22.98 -3.36 2.34
N VAL A 24 21.90 -2.63 2.10
CA VAL A 24 21.83 -1.16 2.25
C VAL A 24 21.73 -0.69 3.70
N GLY A 25 21.34 -1.56 4.65
CA GLY A 25 21.20 -1.18 6.06
C GLY A 25 21.25 -2.36 7.01
N GLN A 26 21.68 -2.08 8.26
CA GLN A 26 21.76 -3.07 9.33
C GLN A 26 21.17 -2.49 10.62
N ALA A 27 20.27 -3.21 11.27
CA ALA A 27 19.64 -2.87 12.54
C ALA A 27 19.90 -3.95 13.59
N ALA A 28 19.92 -3.56 14.85
CA ALA A 28 20.05 -4.46 16.00
C ALA A 28 18.77 -4.56 16.84
N ASP A 29 17.71 -3.88 16.45
CA ASP A 29 16.39 -3.92 17.10
C ASP A 29 15.30 -3.50 16.10
N GLY A 30 14.04 -3.75 16.46
CA GLY A 30 12.89 -3.48 15.60
C GLY A 30 12.64 -1.99 15.34
N GLU A 31 12.92 -1.11 16.29
CA GLU A 31 12.74 0.34 16.11
C GLU A 31 13.71 0.87 15.06
N ALA A 32 14.99 0.52 15.19
CA ALA A 32 16.01 0.89 14.20
C ALA A 32 15.72 0.27 12.82
N ALA A 33 15.17 -0.95 12.79
CA ALA A 33 14.80 -1.59 11.53
C ALA A 33 13.69 -0.82 10.77
N ILE A 34 12.66 -0.34 11.47
CA ILE A 34 11.58 0.48 10.89
C ILE A 34 12.13 1.82 10.37
N GLU A 35 12.94 2.51 11.19
CA GLU A 35 13.52 3.80 10.80
C GLU A 35 14.37 3.67 9.53
N LEU A 36 15.28 2.67 9.50
CA LEU A 36 16.11 2.41 8.32
C LEU A 36 15.28 1.99 7.11
N ALA A 37 14.24 1.17 7.28
CA ALA A 37 13.37 0.78 6.19
C ALA A 37 12.65 1.97 5.55
N ARG A 38 12.18 2.93 6.36
CA ARG A 38 11.57 4.18 5.87
C ARG A 38 12.56 5.10 5.15
N GLU A 39 13.81 5.16 5.64
CA GLU A 39 14.84 6.04 5.10
C GLU A 39 15.43 5.49 3.79
N LEU A 40 15.68 4.18 3.74
CA LEU A 40 16.42 3.54 2.66
C LEU A 40 15.53 2.94 1.57
N ASP A 41 14.21 2.79 1.82
CA ASP A 41 13.22 2.18 0.91
C ASP A 41 13.73 0.88 0.26
N PRO A 42 14.09 -0.15 1.07
CA PRO A 42 14.73 -1.36 0.56
C PRO A 42 13.73 -2.24 -0.20
N ASP A 43 14.23 -3.04 -1.13
CA ASP A 43 13.42 -4.03 -1.86
C ASP A 43 12.93 -5.19 -0.97
N LEU A 44 13.62 -5.44 0.16
CA LEU A 44 13.30 -6.50 1.11
C LEU A 44 13.93 -6.22 2.48
N VAL A 45 13.27 -6.69 3.53
CA VAL A 45 13.81 -6.73 4.90
C VAL A 45 13.94 -8.19 5.36
N VAL A 46 15.13 -8.59 5.78
CA VAL A 46 15.36 -9.84 6.50
C VAL A 46 15.47 -9.52 7.99
N MET A 47 14.61 -10.11 8.83
CA MET A 47 14.43 -9.69 10.21
C MET A 47 14.31 -10.87 11.17
N ASP A 48 15.12 -10.86 12.24
CA ASP A 48 14.94 -11.80 13.34
C ASP A 48 13.67 -11.50 14.14
N ILE A 49 13.03 -12.54 14.68
CA ILE A 49 11.84 -12.41 15.52
C ILE A 49 12.21 -11.83 16.88
N LYS A 50 13.29 -12.31 17.50
CA LYS A 50 13.65 -11.94 18.86
C LYS A 50 14.72 -10.87 18.88
N MET A 51 14.32 -9.64 19.06
CA MET A 51 15.22 -8.50 19.20
C MET A 51 14.88 -7.68 20.45
N PRO A 52 15.83 -6.95 21.03
CA PRO A 52 15.60 -6.05 22.16
C PRO A 52 14.73 -4.85 21.77
N LYS A 53 14.22 -4.12 22.75
CA LYS A 53 13.34 -2.94 22.65
C LYS A 53 12.02 -3.25 21.93
N MET A 54 12.06 -3.50 20.63
CA MET A 54 10.94 -3.92 19.82
C MET A 54 11.28 -5.23 19.14
N ASP A 55 10.39 -6.23 19.28
CA ASP A 55 10.55 -7.51 18.59
C ASP A 55 10.29 -7.41 17.08
N GLY A 56 10.83 -8.37 16.33
CA GLY A 56 10.71 -8.37 14.87
C GLY A 56 9.29 -8.57 14.36
N LEU A 57 8.39 -9.25 15.10
CA LEU A 57 6.99 -9.40 14.68
C LEU A 57 6.27 -8.05 14.70
N THR A 58 6.48 -7.28 15.78
CA THR A 58 5.92 -5.91 15.89
C THR A 58 6.49 -5.00 14.80
N ALA A 59 7.79 -5.07 14.54
CA ALA A 59 8.42 -4.27 13.49
C ALA A 59 7.94 -4.68 12.09
N ALA A 60 7.82 -5.98 11.82
CA ALA A 60 7.30 -6.51 10.56
C ALA A 60 5.86 -6.07 10.30
N GLN A 61 5.03 -6.03 11.34
CA GLN A 61 3.66 -5.52 11.22
C GLN A 61 3.64 -4.06 10.75
N VAL A 62 4.45 -3.19 11.36
CA VAL A 62 4.52 -1.77 10.96
C VAL A 62 5.02 -1.63 9.52
N ILE A 63 6.08 -2.36 9.13
CA ILE A 63 6.63 -2.34 7.77
C ILE A 63 5.58 -2.81 6.75
N ALA A 64 4.81 -3.84 7.08
CA ALA A 64 3.74 -4.36 6.22
C ALA A 64 2.54 -3.40 6.12
N GLU A 65 2.08 -2.82 7.25
CA GLU A 65 0.97 -1.85 7.28
C GLU A 65 1.30 -0.57 6.51
N GLU A 66 2.54 -0.09 6.63
CA GLU A 66 3.03 1.07 5.89
C GLU A 66 3.44 0.73 4.43
N ARG A 67 3.40 -0.54 4.06
CA ARG A 67 3.72 -1.03 2.70
C ARG A 67 5.13 -0.63 2.23
N ILE A 68 6.10 -0.62 3.15
CA ILE A 68 7.48 -0.22 2.86
C ILE A 68 8.17 -1.28 2.01
N ALA A 69 8.24 -2.52 2.52
CA ALA A 69 8.94 -3.62 1.86
C ALA A 69 8.38 -4.99 2.30
N PRO A 70 8.59 -6.06 1.52
CA PRO A 70 8.35 -7.42 1.98
C PRO A 70 9.31 -7.80 3.09
N VAL A 71 8.83 -8.61 4.05
CA VAL A 71 9.63 -9.05 5.19
C VAL A 71 9.80 -10.57 5.16
N VAL A 72 11.04 -11.03 5.27
CA VAL A 72 11.42 -12.41 5.55
C VAL A 72 11.83 -12.52 7.01
N MET A 73 11.14 -13.38 7.78
CA MET A 73 11.45 -13.55 9.20
C MET A 73 12.50 -14.63 9.41
N LEU A 74 13.47 -14.36 10.29
CA LEU A 74 14.39 -15.37 10.81
C LEU A 74 13.86 -15.86 12.15
N THR A 75 13.92 -17.17 12.40
CA THR A 75 13.43 -17.74 13.66
C THR A 75 14.33 -18.88 14.14
N ALA A 76 14.63 -18.89 15.44
CA ALA A 76 15.36 -20.00 16.06
C ALA A 76 14.50 -21.26 16.27
N PHE A 77 13.19 -21.19 16.03
CA PHE A 77 12.26 -22.26 16.34
C PHE A 77 11.30 -22.52 15.17
N SER A 78 11.20 -23.81 14.81
CA SER A 78 10.16 -24.31 13.90
C SER A 78 8.77 -24.43 14.58
N GLN A 79 8.54 -23.68 15.69
CA GLN A 79 7.27 -23.74 16.38
C GLN A 79 6.16 -23.16 15.52
N ARG A 80 5.17 -23.96 15.23
CA ARG A 80 4.01 -23.66 14.38
C ARG A 80 3.33 -22.34 14.79
N GLU A 81 3.27 -22.04 16.09
CA GLU A 81 2.68 -20.82 16.62
C GLU A 81 3.41 -19.53 16.20
N LEU A 82 4.75 -19.55 16.13
CA LEU A 82 5.53 -18.39 15.66
C LEU A 82 5.43 -18.18 14.16
N VAL A 83 5.35 -19.27 13.41
CA VAL A 83 5.12 -19.23 11.95
C VAL A 83 3.72 -18.67 11.64
N GLU A 84 2.70 -19.09 12.40
CA GLU A 84 1.34 -18.55 12.27
C GLU A 84 1.30 -17.05 12.60
N LYS A 85 1.94 -16.61 13.69
CA LYS A 85 2.08 -15.20 14.04
C LYS A 85 2.83 -14.39 12.99
N ALA A 86 3.95 -14.88 12.47
CA ALA A 86 4.70 -14.21 11.41
C ALA A 86 3.82 -13.99 10.16
N ARG A 87 2.98 -14.97 9.82
CA ARG A 87 2.02 -14.83 8.73
C ARG A 87 0.91 -13.81 9.03
N GLU A 88 0.38 -13.78 10.26
CA GLU A 88 -0.65 -12.83 10.69
C GLU A 88 -0.17 -11.38 10.61
N VAL A 89 1.09 -11.10 10.90
CA VAL A 89 1.70 -9.77 10.82
C VAL A 89 2.15 -9.37 9.40
N GLY A 90 1.88 -10.20 8.39
CA GLY A 90 2.16 -9.87 6.99
C GLY A 90 3.55 -10.26 6.49
N ALA A 91 4.31 -11.09 7.25
CA ALA A 91 5.56 -11.64 6.73
C ALA A 91 5.33 -12.53 5.50
N MET A 92 6.16 -12.34 4.47
CA MET A 92 6.00 -13.04 3.19
C MET A 92 6.63 -14.43 3.18
N ALA A 93 7.70 -14.62 3.96
CA ALA A 93 8.37 -15.90 4.15
C ALA A 93 9.06 -15.94 5.52
N TYR A 94 9.53 -17.14 5.90
CA TYR A 94 10.37 -17.31 7.10
C TYR A 94 11.48 -18.32 6.82
N VAL A 95 12.59 -18.19 7.55
CA VAL A 95 13.75 -19.07 7.51
C VAL A 95 14.11 -19.49 8.94
N VAL A 96 14.43 -20.76 9.14
CA VAL A 96 14.76 -21.32 10.46
C VAL A 96 16.27 -21.29 10.67
N LYS A 97 16.73 -20.78 11.81
CA LYS A 97 18.13 -20.82 12.24
C LYS A 97 18.50 -22.22 12.75
N PRO A 98 19.70 -22.78 12.46
CA PRO A 98 20.74 -22.22 11.58
C PRO A 98 20.33 -22.33 10.10
N PHE A 99 20.75 -21.39 9.28
CA PHE A 99 20.42 -21.28 7.87
C PHE A 99 21.68 -21.24 7.00
N ASP A 100 21.50 -21.54 5.73
CA ASP A 100 22.50 -21.33 4.68
C ASP A 100 21.85 -20.63 3.45
N ALA A 101 22.65 -20.42 2.39
CA ALA A 101 22.16 -19.76 1.18
C ALA A 101 20.99 -20.53 0.53
N SER A 102 20.96 -21.86 0.62
CA SER A 102 19.88 -22.67 0.05
C SER A 102 18.54 -22.51 0.78
N ASP A 103 18.55 -21.98 1.99
CA ASP A 103 17.34 -21.64 2.75
C ASP A 103 16.92 -20.17 2.52
N VAL A 104 17.90 -19.26 2.58
CA VAL A 104 17.64 -17.80 2.57
C VAL A 104 17.26 -17.32 1.18
N VAL A 105 17.99 -17.70 0.14
CA VAL A 105 17.77 -17.21 -1.22
C VAL A 105 16.37 -17.54 -1.75
N PRO A 106 15.89 -18.80 -1.67
CA PRO A 106 14.53 -19.11 -2.10
C PRO A 106 13.45 -18.38 -1.30
N ALA A 107 13.67 -18.14 0.00
CA ALA A 107 12.73 -17.40 0.83
C ALA A 107 12.63 -15.93 0.40
N ILE A 108 13.75 -15.30 0.04
CA ILE A 108 13.81 -13.95 -0.50
C ILE A 108 13.05 -13.85 -1.83
N GLU A 109 13.36 -14.75 -2.76
CA GLU A 109 12.71 -14.79 -4.08
C GLU A 109 11.18 -14.95 -3.97
N ILE A 110 10.74 -15.85 -3.10
CA ILE A 110 9.30 -16.05 -2.82
C ILE A 110 8.69 -14.79 -2.20
N ALA A 111 9.38 -14.14 -1.26
CA ALA A 111 8.87 -12.94 -0.58
C ALA A 111 8.69 -11.78 -1.57
N ILE A 112 9.68 -11.54 -2.42
CA ILE A 112 9.63 -10.49 -3.45
C ILE A 112 8.49 -10.77 -4.44
N ALA A 113 8.40 -12.00 -4.96
CA ALA A 113 7.37 -12.38 -5.93
C ALA A 113 5.96 -12.20 -5.35
N ARG A 114 5.71 -12.68 -4.13
CA ARG A 114 4.41 -12.54 -3.46
C ARG A 114 4.05 -11.09 -3.18
N TYR A 115 5.00 -10.29 -2.76
CA TYR A 115 4.77 -8.87 -2.51
C TYR A 115 4.40 -8.14 -3.80
N ALA A 116 5.10 -8.42 -4.91
CA ALA A 116 4.79 -7.87 -6.21
C ALA A 116 3.37 -8.24 -6.68
N GLU A 117 2.95 -9.50 -6.48
CA GLU A 117 1.59 -9.95 -6.81
C GLU A 117 0.53 -9.20 -5.99
N ILE A 118 0.74 -9.05 -4.67
CA ILE A 118 -0.18 -8.34 -3.79
C ILE A 118 -0.30 -6.87 -4.21
N ARG A 119 0.84 -6.21 -4.47
CA ARG A 119 0.88 -4.81 -4.91
C ARG A 119 0.18 -4.59 -6.25
N ALA A 120 0.31 -5.54 -7.18
CA ALA A 120 -0.39 -5.48 -8.48
C ALA A 120 -1.91 -5.58 -8.29
N VAL A 121 -2.40 -6.49 -7.45
CA VAL A 121 -3.84 -6.63 -7.17
C VAL A 121 -4.38 -5.39 -6.44
N GLU A 122 -3.65 -4.85 -5.46
CA GLU A 122 -4.05 -3.63 -4.76
C GLU A 122 -4.18 -2.44 -5.72
N ALA A 123 -3.20 -2.25 -6.61
CA ALA A 123 -3.24 -1.19 -7.61
C ALA A 123 -4.44 -1.34 -8.58
N GLU A 124 -4.79 -2.57 -8.96
CA GLU A 124 -5.98 -2.83 -9.78
C GLU A 124 -7.27 -2.48 -9.04
N VAL A 125 -7.37 -2.85 -7.76
CA VAL A 125 -8.54 -2.52 -6.92
C VAL A 125 -8.69 -1.00 -6.75
N GLU A 126 -7.59 -0.27 -6.53
CA GLU A 126 -7.58 1.19 -6.40
C GLU A 126 -8.05 1.85 -7.72
N ASP A 127 -7.54 1.39 -8.88
CA ASP A 127 -7.95 1.91 -10.19
C ASP A 127 -9.45 1.67 -10.47
N LEU A 128 -9.94 0.46 -10.16
CA LEU A 128 -11.36 0.13 -10.30
C LEU A 128 -12.25 0.98 -9.37
N ALA A 129 -11.82 1.20 -8.13
CA ALA A 129 -12.54 2.04 -7.18
C ALA A 129 -12.59 3.50 -7.66
N GLU A 130 -11.48 4.02 -8.20
CA GLU A 130 -11.42 5.36 -8.75
C GLU A 130 -12.32 5.53 -9.99
N ARG A 131 -12.30 4.56 -10.91
CA ARG A 131 -13.19 4.56 -12.09
C ARG A 131 -14.66 4.54 -11.67
N LEU A 132 -15.03 3.73 -10.68
CA LEU A 132 -16.39 3.67 -10.16
C LEU A 132 -16.80 5.00 -9.50
N ALA A 133 -15.93 5.60 -8.70
CA ALA A 133 -16.18 6.89 -8.06
C ALA A 133 -16.33 8.00 -9.11
N SER A 134 -15.47 8.01 -10.13
CA SER A 134 -15.56 8.96 -11.25
C SER A 134 -16.89 8.83 -12.00
N ARG A 135 -17.31 7.60 -12.33
CA ARG A 135 -18.60 7.36 -12.99
C ARG A 135 -19.77 7.85 -12.16
N LYS A 136 -19.79 7.54 -10.85
CA LYS A 136 -20.84 7.99 -9.93
C LYS A 136 -20.91 9.53 -9.86
N ALA A 137 -19.77 10.21 -9.76
CA ALA A 137 -19.73 11.67 -9.73
C ALA A 137 -20.27 12.28 -11.03
N VAL A 138 -19.86 11.75 -12.18
CA VAL A 138 -20.36 12.22 -13.50
C VAL A 138 -21.87 11.99 -13.63
N ASP A 139 -22.39 10.83 -13.23
CA ASP A 139 -23.82 10.53 -13.29
C ASP A 139 -24.63 11.45 -12.36
N GLN A 140 -24.12 11.73 -11.16
CA GLN A 140 -24.75 12.68 -10.24
C GLN A 140 -24.72 14.11 -10.78
N ALA A 141 -23.61 14.55 -11.36
CA ALA A 141 -23.52 15.89 -11.98
C ALA A 141 -24.46 16.02 -13.18
N LYS A 142 -24.58 14.98 -14.04
CA LYS A 142 -25.57 14.94 -15.13
C LYS A 142 -27.00 15.14 -14.58
N ALA A 143 -27.38 14.42 -13.54
CA ALA A 143 -28.70 14.53 -12.93
C ALA A 143 -28.97 15.95 -12.40
N LEU A 144 -27.97 16.60 -11.80
CA LEU A 144 -28.08 18.00 -11.35
C LEU A 144 -28.23 18.98 -12.52
N LEU A 145 -27.49 18.81 -13.61
CA LEU A 145 -27.62 19.63 -14.81
C LEU A 145 -28.98 19.44 -15.50
N GLN A 146 -29.49 18.21 -15.53
CA GLN A 146 -30.81 17.92 -16.05
C GLN A 146 -31.92 18.60 -15.24
N THR A 147 -31.88 18.48 -13.92
CA THR A 147 -32.91 19.03 -13.03
C THR A 147 -32.80 20.55 -12.83
N GLY A 148 -31.57 21.09 -12.80
CA GLY A 148 -31.31 22.51 -12.53
C GLY A 148 -31.37 23.39 -13.78
N LEU A 149 -30.89 22.88 -14.93
CA LEU A 149 -30.76 23.64 -16.18
C LEU A 149 -31.63 23.08 -17.34
N GLY A 150 -32.40 22.02 -17.12
CA GLY A 150 -33.25 21.43 -18.12
C GLY A 150 -32.54 20.76 -19.31
N MET A 151 -31.24 20.41 -19.11
CA MET A 151 -30.46 19.74 -20.15
C MET A 151 -30.93 18.30 -20.37
N SER A 152 -30.86 17.81 -21.59
CA SER A 152 -30.95 16.37 -21.85
C SER A 152 -29.68 15.64 -21.39
N GLU A 153 -29.75 14.33 -21.17
CA GLU A 153 -28.57 13.55 -20.74
C GLU A 153 -27.36 13.71 -21.68
N PRO A 154 -27.52 13.64 -23.02
CA PRO A 154 -26.40 13.87 -23.94
C PRO A 154 -25.82 15.29 -23.88
N GLU A 155 -26.64 16.29 -23.59
CA GLU A 155 -26.18 17.68 -23.43
C GLU A 155 -25.41 17.87 -22.14
N ALA A 156 -25.90 17.31 -21.04
CA ALA A 156 -25.22 17.34 -19.74
C ALA A 156 -23.85 16.63 -19.80
N PHE A 157 -23.77 15.47 -20.47
CA PHE A 157 -22.51 14.78 -20.65
C PHE A 157 -21.52 15.59 -21.48
N ARG A 158 -21.94 16.13 -22.62
CA ARG A 158 -21.10 17.00 -23.47
C ARG A 158 -20.64 18.25 -22.77
N PHE A 159 -21.48 18.84 -21.92
CA PHE A 159 -21.11 19.99 -21.10
C PHE A 159 -19.98 19.66 -20.15
N ILE A 160 -20.08 18.55 -19.40
CA ILE A 160 -19.02 18.10 -18.48
C ILE A 160 -17.73 17.82 -19.26
N GLN A 161 -17.82 17.10 -20.38
CA GLN A 161 -16.67 16.75 -21.21
C GLN A 161 -15.96 17.97 -21.77
N LYS A 162 -16.72 18.93 -22.34
CA LYS A 162 -16.15 20.16 -22.89
C LYS A 162 -15.50 21.02 -21.80
N THR A 163 -16.17 21.17 -20.66
CA THR A 163 -15.63 21.92 -19.52
C THR A 163 -14.33 21.29 -19.01
N ALA A 164 -14.25 19.96 -18.94
CA ALA A 164 -13.04 19.23 -18.56
C ALA A 164 -11.88 19.53 -19.53
N MET A 165 -12.14 19.50 -20.83
CA MET A 165 -11.14 19.82 -21.86
C MET A 165 -10.70 21.29 -21.77
N ASP A 166 -11.63 22.23 -21.68
CA ASP A 166 -11.36 23.66 -21.64
C ASP A 166 -10.56 24.07 -20.39
N MET A 167 -10.85 23.42 -19.24
CA MET A 167 -10.17 23.68 -17.96
C MET A 167 -8.94 22.81 -17.73
N ARG A 168 -8.62 21.87 -18.62
CA ARG A 168 -7.55 20.84 -18.46
C ARG A 168 -7.69 20.06 -17.17
N LYS A 169 -8.91 19.68 -16.81
CA LYS A 169 -9.27 18.89 -15.64
C LYS A 169 -9.85 17.55 -16.03
N SER A 170 -9.89 16.60 -15.10
CA SER A 170 -10.62 15.35 -15.31
C SER A 170 -12.14 15.61 -15.29
N MET A 171 -12.91 14.72 -15.93
CA MET A 171 -14.38 14.77 -15.86
C MET A 171 -14.90 14.65 -14.43
N ARG A 172 -14.18 13.92 -13.56
CA ARG A 172 -14.49 13.78 -12.14
C ARG A 172 -14.37 15.14 -11.41
N GLU A 173 -13.25 15.84 -11.58
CA GLU A 173 -13.06 17.15 -10.93
C GLU A 173 -14.12 18.17 -11.34
N VAL A 174 -14.53 18.15 -12.62
CA VAL A 174 -15.63 19.00 -13.09
C VAL A 174 -16.96 18.59 -12.47
N ALA A 175 -17.24 17.29 -12.41
CA ALA A 175 -18.44 16.73 -11.81
C ALA A 175 -18.53 17.07 -10.31
N ASP A 176 -17.43 16.89 -9.56
CA ASP A 176 -17.34 17.25 -8.15
C ASP A 176 -17.57 18.77 -7.92
N GLY A 177 -17.06 19.61 -8.82
CA GLY A 177 -17.33 21.06 -8.81
C GLY A 177 -18.81 21.38 -8.97
N ILE A 178 -19.48 20.73 -9.92
CA ILE A 178 -20.94 20.91 -10.15
C ILE A 178 -21.74 20.47 -8.93
N ILE A 179 -21.38 19.32 -8.34
CA ILE A 179 -22.02 18.78 -7.13
C ILE A 179 -21.85 19.75 -5.95
N ALA A 180 -20.64 20.26 -5.76
CA ALA A 180 -20.33 21.19 -4.68
C ALA A 180 -21.10 22.53 -4.82
N GLU A 181 -21.26 23.06 -6.04
CA GLU A 181 -22.03 24.27 -6.29
C GLU A 181 -23.53 24.06 -6.07
N ALA A 182 -24.08 22.94 -6.51
CA ALA A 182 -25.48 22.59 -6.29
C ALA A 182 -25.80 22.45 -4.78
N GLY A 183 -24.86 21.91 -3.98
CA GLY A 183 -25.01 21.81 -2.52
C GLY A 183 -24.96 23.16 -1.79
N LYS A 184 -24.40 24.21 -2.39
CA LYS A 184 -24.34 25.57 -1.83
C LYS A 184 -25.55 26.43 -2.18
N SER A 185 -26.39 26.06 -3.15
CA SER A 185 -27.57 26.79 -3.52
C SER A 185 -28.68 26.51 -2.52
N PRO A 186 -29.14 27.47 -1.71
CA PRO A 186 -30.26 27.28 -0.79
C PRO A 186 -31.51 26.97 -1.60
N ALA A 187 -32.21 25.88 -1.23
CA ALA A 187 -33.49 25.51 -1.81
C ALA A 187 -34.38 26.71 -2.03
N ARG A 188 -34.66 27.03 -3.29
CA ARG A 188 -35.68 28.02 -3.65
C ARG A 188 -36.99 27.54 -3.03
N LYS A 189 -37.34 28.15 -1.86
CA LYS A 189 -38.66 27.97 -1.25
C LYS A 189 -39.69 28.25 -2.33
N SER A 190 -40.45 27.22 -2.72
CA SER A 190 -41.65 27.39 -3.52
C SER A 190 -42.62 28.25 -2.73
N ARG A 191 -42.71 29.53 -3.10
CA ARG A 191 -43.84 30.37 -2.69
C ARG A 191 -45.05 29.86 -3.48
N ALA A 192 -45.83 29.00 -2.87
CA ALA A 192 -47.23 28.82 -3.25
C ALA A 192 -47.92 30.16 -3.04
N LYS A 193 -48.44 30.72 -4.11
CA LYS A 193 -49.43 31.80 -4.05
C LYS A 193 -50.79 31.16 -3.83
N SER A 194 -51.41 31.61 -2.76
CA SER A 194 -52.86 31.54 -2.57
C SER A 194 -53.59 32.23 -3.67
#